data_f11268a475f46996be1b3485210be082
#
_entry.id   f11268a475f46996be1b3485210be082
#
_cell.length_a   1.000
_cell.length_b   1.000
_cell.length_c   1.000
_cell.angle_alpha   90.00
_cell.angle_beta   90.00
_cell.angle_gamma   90.00
#
_symmetry.space_group_name_H-M   'P 1'
#
loop_
_entity.id
_entity.type
_entity.pdbx_description
1 polymer ?
#
loop_
_entity_poly.entity_id
_entity_poly.type
_entity_poly.pdbx_seq_one_letter_code
_entity_poly.pdbx_strand_id
1 'polypeptide(L)'
;MKNTYNVARAQANFTRLLKQAEHQPIAITRHDQTVAYILSANRMEAIIETLEIMGNPDAMEAIRAHQAGKTKFVPLSALDDN
;
A
#
# COMPACT_ATOMS: atom_id res chain seq x y z
N MET A 1 -15.67 -6.98 -9.09
CA MET A 1 -14.65 -6.25 -9.81
C MET A 1 -13.27 -6.62 -9.31
N LYS A 2 -12.36 -6.85 -10.22
CA LYS A 2 -11.03 -7.30 -9.81
C LYS A 2 -10.12 -6.13 -9.50
N ASN A 3 -9.65 -6.10 -8.27
CA ASN A 3 -8.61 -5.18 -7.85
C ASN A 3 -7.38 -5.97 -7.41
N THR A 4 -7.13 -7.08 -8.11
CA THR A 4 -6.00 -7.97 -7.87
C THR A 4 -5.20 -8.11 -9.15
N TYR A 5 -3.90 -7.89 -9.07
CA TYR A 5 -3.00 -7.98 -10.22
C TYR A 5 -1.76 -8.77 -9.82
N ASN A 6 -1.27 -9.61 -10.74
CA ASN A 6 0.03 -10.22 -10.49
C ASN A 6 1.14 -9.20 -10.75
N VAL A 7 2.36 -9.51 -10.32
CA VAL A 7 3.49 -8.58 -10.41
C VAL A 7 3.71 -8.08 -11.84
N ALA A 8 3.69 -8.97 -12.82
CA ALA A 8 3.95 -8.58 -14.20
C ALA A 8 2.89 -7.63 -14.74
N ARG A 9 1.62 -7.90 -14.44
CA ARG A 9 0.53 -7.04 -14.89
C ARG A 9 0.55 -5.71 -14.15
N ALA A 10 0.92 -5.73 -12.88
CA ALA A 10 1.04 -4.51 -12.11
C ALA A 10 2.12 -3.60 -12.70
N GLN A 11 3.26 -4.16 -13.06
CA GLN A 11 4.32 -3.38 -13.70
C GLN A 11 3.89 -2.78 -15.01
N ALA A 12 3.20 -3.56 -15.83
CA ALA A 12 2.76 -3.11 -17.16
C ALA A 12 1.69 -2.02 -17.08
N ASN A 13 0.93 -1.96 -15.98
CA ASN A 13 -0.19 -1.05 -15.84
C ASN A 13 -0.07 -0.12 -14.63
N PHE A 14 1.14 0.15 -14.21
CA PHE A 14 1.35 0.82 -12.93
C PHE A 14 0.64 2.17 -12.83
N THR A 15 0.74 3.00 -13.86
CA THR A 15 0.08 4.31 -13.85
C THR A 15 -1.42 4.17 -13.65
N ARG A 16 -2.02 3.18 -14.33
CA ARG A 16 -3.46 2.93 -14.17
C ARG A 16 -3.78 2.46 -12.76
N LEU A 17 -2.92 1.61 -12.20
CA LEU A 17 -3.13 1.10 -10.86
C LEU A 17 -3.07 2.21 -9.82
N LEU A 18 -2.20 3.18 -10.00
CA LEU A 18 -2.14 4.32 -9.09
C LEU A 18 -3.46 5.09 -9.06
N LYS A 19 -4.08 5.25 -10.22
CA LYS A 19 -5.38 5.91 -10.30
C LYS A 19 -6.47 5.08 -9.63
N GLN A 20 -6.46 3.78 -9.85
CA GLN A 20 -7.43 2.90 -9.22
C GLN A 20 -7.26 2.87 -7.71
N ALA A 21 -6.02 2.96 -7.24
CA ALA A 21 -5.73 2.93 -5.82
C ALA A 21 -6.29 4.15 -5.07
N GLU A 22 -6.60 5.22 -5.79
CA GLU A 22 -7.26 6.37 -5.19
C GLU A 22 -8.66 6.03 -4.71
N HIS A 23 -9.28 5.02 -5.29
CA HIS A 23 -10.65 4.64 -4.97
C HIS A 23 -10.73 3.38 -4.12
N GLN A 24 -9.79 2.47 -4.24
CA GLN A 24 -9.81 1.21 -3.52
C GLN A 24 -8.42 0.59 -3.48
N PRO A 25 -8.12 -0.21 -2.44
CA PRO A 25 -6.83 -0.91 -2.38
C PRO A 25 -6.70 -1.89 -3.54
N ILE A 26 -5.46 -1.98 -4.04
CA ILE A 26 -5.12 -2.92 -5.11
C ILE A 26 -4.18 -3.97 -4.52
N ALA A 27 -4.54 -5.24 -4.67
CA ALA A 27 -3.70 -6.35 -4.19
C ALA A 27 -2.74 -6.77 -5.29
N ILE A 28 -1.48 -6.96 -4.93
CA ILE A 28 -0.45 -7.45 -5.83
C ILE A 28 -0.11 -8.87 -5.43
N THR A 29 -0.16 -9.80 -6.39
CA THR A 29 0.07 -11.21 -6.10
C THR A 29 1.32 -11.72 -6.82
N ARG A 30 1.90 -12.74 -6.21
CA ARG A 30 2.98 -13.52 -6.82
C ARG A 30 2.69 -14.98 -6.49
N HIS A 31 2.68 -15.83 -7.54
CA HIS A 31 2.36 -17.26 -7.37
C HIS A 31 1.05 -17.45 -6.59
N ASP A 32 0.03 -16.67 -6.98
CA ASP A 32 -1.32 -16.73 -6.40
C ASP A 32 -1.38 -16.33 -4.93
N GLN A 33 -0.33 -15.73 -4.40
CA GLN A 33 -0.33 -15.21 -3.03
C GLN A 33 -0.20 -13.70 -3.04
N THR A 34 -1.00 -13.04 -2.22
CA THR A 34 -0.90 -11.59 -2.08
C THR A 34 0.37 -11.24 -1.32
N VAL A 35 1.23 -10.47 -1.98
CA VAL A 35 2.52 -10.07 -1.39
C VAL A 35 2.57 -8.60 -1.06
N ALA A 36 1.64 -7.79 -1.60
CA ALA A 36 1.64 -6.35 -1.38
C ALA A 36 0.29 -5.76 -1.68
N TYR A 37 0.09 -4.52 -1.21
CA TYR A 37 -1.09 -3.73 -1.57
C TYR A 37 -0.64 -2.35 -1.99
N ILE A 38 -1.38 -1.76 -2.93
CA ILE A 38 -1.20 -0.37 -3.31
C ILE A 38 -2.39 0.39 -2.75
N LEU A 39 -2.11 1.40 -1.94
CA LEU A 39 -3.10 2.26 -1.33
C LEU A 39 -2.77 3.71 -1.63
N SER A 40 -3.79 4.55 -1.78
CA SER A 40 -3.54 5.97 -1.88
C SER A 40 -2.99 6.50 -0.55
N ALA A 41 -2.22 7.59 -0.62
CA ALA A 41 -1.68 8.21 0.59
C ALA A 41 -2.81 8.65 1.52
N ASN A 42 -3.88 9.21 0.96
CA ASN A 42 -5.02 9.63 1.77
C ASN A 42 -5.68 8.48 2.51
N ARG A 43 -5.81 7.35 1.85
CA ARG A 43 -6.41 6.17 2.49
C ARG A 43 -5.52 5.63 3.59
N MET A 44 -4.22 5.62 3.36
CA MET A 44 -3.28 5.18 4.39
C MET A 44 -3.33 6.08 5.61
N GLU A 45 -3.38 7.39 5.39
CA GLU A 45 -3.51 8.35 6.48
C GLU A 45 -4.80 8.14 7.27
N ALA A 46 -5.91 7.87 6.59
CA ALA A 46 -7.18 7.60 7.25
C ALA A 46 -7.10 6.34 8.11
N ILE A 47 -6.41 5.30 7.63
CA ILE A 47 -6.21 4.08 8.40
C ILE A 47 -5.39 4.37 9.66
N ILE A 48 -4.32 5.14 9.52
CA ILE A 48 -3.48 5.51 10.64
C ILE A 48 -4.29 6.27 11.69
N GLU A 49 -5.08 7.25 11.27
CA GLU A 49 -5.94 8.00 12.18
C GLU A 49 -6.92 7.10 12.91
N THR A 50 -7.52 6.16 12.20
CA THR A 50 -8.46 5.22 12.79
C THR A 50 -7.79 4.39 13.88
N LEU A 51 -6.58 3.91 13.60
CA LEU A 51 -5.83 3.11 14.57
C LEU A 51 -5.45 3.92 15.80
N GLU A 52 -5.10 5.20 15.62
CA GLU A 52 -4.80 6.08 16.73
C GLU A 52 -6.03 6.29 17.63
N ILE A 53 -7.18 6.52 17.00
CA ILE A 53 -8.44 6.71 17.72
C ILE A 53 -8.80 5.44 18.50
N MET A 54 -8.58 4.29 17.91
CA MET A 54 -8.87 3.01 18.55
C MET A 54 -7.89 2.68 19.67
N GLY A 55 -6.76 3.39 19.73
CA GLY A 55 -5.77 3.14 20.77
C GLY A 55 -5.09 1.78 20.64
N ASN A 56 -4.85 1.33 19.42
CA ASN A 56 -4.22 0.02 19.19
C ASN A 56 -2.70 0.16 19.16
N PRO A 57 -2.01 -0.14 20.28
CA PRO A 57 -0.58 0.10 20.38
C PRO A 57 0.25 -0.79 19.46
N ASP A 58 -0.18 -2.02 19.23
CA ASP A 58 0.57 -2.94 18.37
C ASP A 58 0.56 -2.49 16.91
N ALA A 59 -0.61 -2.07 16.43
CA ALA A 59 -0.73 -1.57 15.08
C ALA A 59 0.05 -0.27 14.90
N MET A 60 0.00 0.62 15.87
CA MET A 60 0.73 1.88 15.82
C MET A 60 2.24 1.65 15.84
N GLU A 61 2.70 0.65 16.59
CA GLU A 61 4.11 0.31 16.62
C GLU A 61 4.59 -0.15 15.23
N ALA A 62 3.81 -0.99 14.56
CA ALA A 62 4.13 -1.44 13.23
C ALA A 62 4.22 -0.28 12.24
N ILE A 63 3.28 0.65 12.30
CA ILE A 63 3.27 1.83 11.44
C ILE A 63 4.48 2.71 11.71
N ARG A 64 4.83 2.92 12.97
CA ARG A 64 6.01 3.70 13.34
C ARG A 64 7.28 3.06 12.83
N ALA A 65 7.36 1.73 12.86
CA ALA A 65 8.52 1.02 12.32
C ALA A 65 8.68 1.27 10.84
N HIS A 66 7.58 1.30 10.08
CA HIS A 66 7.63 1.65 8.67
C HIS A 66 8.08 3.08 8.46
N GLN A 67 7.53 4.01 9.22
CA GLN A 67 7.88 5.42 9.11
C GLN A 67 9.32 5.68 9.49
N ALA A 68 9.85 4.91 10.43
CA ALA A 68 11.24 5.04 10.85
C ALA A 68 12.22 4.33 9.90
N GLY A 69 11.73 3.68 8.87
CA GLY A 69 12.57 3.00 7.90
C GLY A 69 13.14 1.68 8.38
N LYS A 70 12.57 1.12 9.45
CA LYS A 70 13.04 -0.17 9.97
C LYS A 70 12.59 -1.35 9.14
N THR A 71 11.55 -1.16 8.34
CA THR A 71 11.08 -2.15 7.39
C THR A 71 11.19 -1.56 6.00
N LYS A 72 11.27 -2.42 4.99
CA LYS A 72 11.34 -1.92 3.63
C LYS A 72 10.00 -1.34 3.23
N PHE A 73 9.98 -0.04 3.11
CA PHE A 73 8.79 0.66 2.65
C PHE A 73 9.22 1.64 1.57
N VAL A 74 8.68 1.46 0.37
CA VAL A 74 8.99 2.34 -0.76
C VAL A 74 7.76 3.18 -1.05
N PRO A 75 7.83 4.50 -0.83
CA PRO A 75 6.71 5.38 -1.19
C PRO A 75 6.44 5.31 -2.69
N LEU A 76 5.19 5.49 -3.07
CA LEU A 76 4.83 5.47 -4.48
C LEU A 76 5.58 6.53 -5.26
N SER A 77 5.83 7.67 -4.65
CA SER A 77 6.59 8.74 -5.30
C SER A 77 8.02 8.32 -5.65
N ALA A 78 8.63 7.48 -4.83
CA ALA A 78 9.98 6.97 -5.10
C ALA A 78 10.00 6.01 -6.27
N LEU A 79 8.90 5.28 -6.48
CA LEU A 79 8.79 4.36 -7.61
C LEU A 79 8.66 5.09 -8.93
N ASP A 80 8.14 6.31 -8.91
CA ASP A 80 7.98 7.12 -10.11
C ASP A 80 9.27 7.76 -10.57
N ASP A 81 10.27 7.79 -9.74
CA ASP A 81 11.52 8.51 -10.02
C ASP A 81 12.52 7.73 -10.85
N ASN A 82 12.10 6.66 -11.44
CA ASN A 82 13.03 5.86 -12.26
C ASN A 82 13.03 6.27 -13.71
#